data_201693ce972fe036c1400db757183663
#
_entry.id   201693ce972fe036c1400db757183663
#
_cell.length_a   1.000
_cell.length_b   1.000
_cell.length_c   1.000
_cell.angle_alpha   90.00
_cell.angle_beta   90.00
_cell.angle_gamma   90.00
#
_symmetry.space_group_name_H-M   'P 1'
#
loop_
_entity.id
_entity.type
_entity.pdbx_description
1 polymer ?
#
loop_
_entity_poly.entity_id
_entity_poly.type
_entity_poly.pdbx_seq_one_letter_code
_entity_poly.pdbx_strand_id
1 'polypeptide(L)'
;MSEYRIKVAPNTVAYADAENHKLVVEFAIPGAPTATIDVKILEDSIHLTAPARDIEYVSALALAWPVKPEKAEAIYEHGLLRIEVPFKDPMEDAVKVAVKASGPDIKAE
;
A
#
# COMPACT_ATOMS: atom_id res chain seq x y z
N MET A 1 -4.70 -31.30 -16.25
CA MET A 1 -4.81 -30.33 -15.18
C MET A 1 -4.92 -28.93 -15.72
N SER A 2 -5.84 -28.20 -15.17
CA SER A 2 -6.09 -26.87 -15.66
C SER A 2 -5.08 -25.88 -15.08
N GLU A 3 -4.52 -25.09 -15.96
CA GLU A 3 -3.66 -23.99 -15.54
C GLU A 3 -4.44 -22.75 -15.21
N TYR A 4 -5.73 -22.78 -15.49
CA TYR A 4 -6.54 -21.59 -15.35
C TYR A 4 -7.27 -21.56 -14.05
N ARG A 5 -7.27 -20.40 -13.44
CA ARG A 5 -8.12 -20.10 -12.32
C ARG A 5 -8.94 -18.89 -12.68
N ILE A 6 -10.16 -18.87 -12.19
CA ILE A 6 -11.01 -17.70 -12.38
C ILE A 6 -10.47 -16.60 -11.48
N LYS A 7 -10.19 -15.44 -12.04
CA LYS A 7 -9.69 -14.31 -11.25
C LYS A 7 -10.84 -13.59 -10.61
N VAL A 8 -10.70 -13.35 -9.32
CA VAL A 8 -11.76 -12.80 -8.49
C VAL A 8 -11.18 -11.65 -7.67
N ALA A 9 -11.91 -10.55 -7.64
CA ALA A 9 -11.53 -9.44 -6.76
C ALA A 9 -12.01 -9.78 -5.35
N PRO A 10 -11.12 -9.72 -4.35
CA PRO A 10 -11.53 -10.01 -2.98
C PRO A 10 -12.32 -8.86 -2.39
N ASN A 11 -13.18 -9.15 -1.43
CA ASN A 11 -13.78 -8.10 -0.64
C ASN A 11 -12.68 -7.38 0.11
N THR A 12 -12.68 -6.06 0.06
CA THR A 12 -11.59 -5.26 0.56
C THR A 12 -12.12 -4.14 1.44
N VAL A 13 -11.49 -3.96 2.58
CA VAL A 13 -11.75 -2.83 3.46
C VAL A 13 -10.44 -2.09 3.64
N ALA A 14 -10.45 -0.78 3.43
CA ALA A 14 -9.25 0.03 3.60
C ALA A 14 -9.64 1.28 4.37
N TYR A 15 -8.83 1.61 5.37
CA TYR A 15 -9.09 2.81 6.14
C TYR A 15 -7.80 3.37 6.72
N ALA A 16 -7.81 4.64 7.02
CA ALA A 16 -6.69 5.30 7.65
C ALA A 16 -6.85 5.25 9.16
N ASP A 17 -5.81 4.79 9.83
CA ASP A 17 -5.72 4.85 11.29
C ASP A 17 -4.97 6.15 11.60
N ALA A 18 -5.73 7.20 11.85
CA ALA A 18 -5.13 8.53 12.03
C ALA A 18 -4.29 8.60 13.29
N GLU A 19 -4.68 7.87 14.32
CA GLU A 19 -3.98 7.87 15.58
C GLU A 19 -2.57 7.31 15.46
N ASN A 20 -2.44 6.23 14.71
CA ASN A 20 -1.16 5.56 14.53
C ASN A 20 -0.50 5.91 13.20
N HIS A 21 -1.12 6.79 12.44
CA HIS A 21 -0.58 7.33 11.20
C HIS A 21 -0.24 6.24 10.19
N LYS A 22 -1.20 5.35 9.98
CA LYS A 22 -0.97 4.22 9.08
C LYS A 22 -2.23 3.87 8.32
N LEU A 23 -2.03 3.18 7.22
CA LEU A 23 -3.12 2.64 6.41
C LEU A 23 -3.33 1.19 6.83
N VAL A 24 -4.59 0.80 6.97
CA VAL A 24 -4.96 -0.58 7.24
C VAL A 24 -5.80 -1.07 6.07
N VAL A 25 -5.41 -2.22 5.51
CA VAL A 25 -6.14 -2.83 4.41
C VAL A 25 -6.41 -4.28 4.77
N GLU A 26 -7.66 -4.69 4.59
CA GLU A 26 -8.04 -6.08 4.85
C GLU A 26 -8.62 -6.68 3.59
N PHE A 27 -8.08 -7.81 3.18
CA PHE A 27 -8.56 -8.57 2.03
C PHE A 27 -9.14 -9.88 2.52
N ALA A 28 -10.37 -10.18 2.11
CA ALA A 28 -10.97 -11.47 2.41
C ALA A 28 -10.58 -12.44 1.31
N ILE A 29 -9.68 -13.35 1.62
CA ILE A 29 -9.18 -14.33 0.65
C ILE A 29 -9.27 -15.74 1.23
N PRO A 30 -10.48 -16.16 1.61
CA PRO A 30 -10.63 -17.50 2.22
C PRO A 30 -10.21 -18.60 1.25
N GLY A 31 -9.52 -19.58 1.80
CA GLY A 31 -9.07 -20.71 0.99
C GLY A 31 -7.70 -20.56 0.39
N ALA A 32 -7.11 -19.35 0.43
CA ALA A 32 -5.76 -19.19 -0.10
C ALA A 32 -4.74 -19.72 0.92
N PRO A 33 -3.83 -20.61 0.49
CA PRO A 33 -2.75 -21.05 1.39
C PRO A 33 -1.77 -19.92 1.65
N THR A 34 -1.33 -19.80 2.88
CA THR A 34 -0.40 -18.74 3.26
C THR A 34 0.83 -18.69 2.36
N ALA A 35 1.34 -19.85 2.00
CA ALA A 35 2.59 -19.92 1.26
C ALA A 35 2.51 -19.33 -0.15
N THR A 36 1.31 -19.22 -0.70
CA THR A 36 1.14 -18.74 -2.07
C THR A 36 0.61 -17.32 -2.16
N ILE A 37 0.40 -16.67 -1.02
CA ILE A 37 -0.07 -15.28 -1.01
C ILE A 37 1.10 -14.37 -1.39
N ASP A 38 0.89 -13.57 -2.42
CA ASP A 38 1.90 -12.63 -2.90
C ASP A 38 1.37 -11.23 -2.75
N VAL A 39 2.07 -10.41 -1.95
CA VAL A 39 1.71 -9.01 -1.72
C VAL A 39 2.90 -8.16 -2.12
N LYS A 40 2.65 -7.19 -2.99
CA LYS A 40 3.68 -6.22 -3.36
C LYS A 40 3.14 -4.84 -3.07
N ILE A 41 3.91 -4.06 -2.36
CA ILE A 41 3.50 -2.71 -1.95
C ILE A 41 4.46 -1.71 -2.54
N LEU A 42 3.89 -0.74 -3.22
CA LEU A 42 4.60 0.43 -3.72
C LEU A 42 4.14 1.62 -2.89
N GLU A 43 4.79 2.75 -3.06
CA GLU A 43 4.40 3.94 -2.32
C GLU A 43 2.95 4.33 -2.55
N ASP A 44 2.42 4.02 -3.72
CA ASP A 44 1.10 4.47 -4.13
C ASP A 44 0.14 3.34 -4.48
N SER A 45 0.51 2.09 -4.21
CA SER A 45 -0.38 1.00 -4.58
C SER A 45 -0.05 -0.28 -3.83
N ILE A 46 -1.05 -1.14 -3.70
CA ILE A 46 -0.87 -2.46 -3.10
C ILE A 46 -1.40 -3.49 -4.09
N HIS A 47 -0.59 -4.49 -4.37
CA HIS A 47 -0.92 -5.53 -5.34
C HIS A 47 -0.97 -6.86 -4.65
N LEU A 48 -2.07 -7.59 -4.87
CA LEU A 48 -2.29 -8.88 -4.24
C LEU A 48 -2.56 -9.93 -5.30
N THR A 49 -1.92 -11.07 -5.15
CA THR A 49 -2.23 -12.26 -5.91
C THR A 49 -2.26 -13.42 -4.92
N ALA A 50 -3.38 -14.11 -4.86
CA ALA A 50 -3.54 -15.21 -3.91
C ALA A 50 -4.31 -16.34 -4.56
N PRO A 51 -3.60 -17.33 -5.11
CA PRO A 51 -4.29 -18.49 -5.69
C PRO A 51 -4.94 -19.33 -4.61
N ALA A 52 -6.15 -19.79 -4.90
CA ALA A 52 -6.89 -20.67 -4.01
C ALA A 52 -7.59 -21.65 -4.89
N ARG A 53 -7.32 -22.88 -4.77
CA ARG A 53 -7.95 -23.99 -5.47
C ARG A 53 -8.35 -23.66 -6.93
N ASP A 54 -9.62 -23.26 -7.14
CA ASP A 54 -10.14 -22.98 -8.49
C ASP A 54 -10.18 -21.53 -8.85
N ILE A 55 -9.86 -20.66 -7.92
CA ILE A 55 -9.91 -19.21 -8.14
C ILE A 55 -8.59 -18.61 -7.77
N GLU A 56 -8.40 -17.38 -8.22
CA GLU A 56 -7.23 -16.62 -7.87
C GLU A 56 -7.69 -15.22 -7.49
N TYR A 57 -7.47 -14.85 -6.24
CA TYR A 57 -7.78 -13.50 -5.80
C TYR A 57 -6.72 -12.57 -6.34
N VAL A 58 -7.16 -11.49 -7.00
CA VAL A 58 -6.25 -10.48 -7.53
C VAL A 58 -6.79 -9.11 -7.18
N SER A 59 -5.89 -8.21 -6.83
CA SER A 59 -6.28 -6.85 -6.51
C SER A 59 -5.12 -5.91 -6.80
N ALA A 60 -5.45 -4.74 -7.33
CA ALA A 60 -4.50 -3.65 -7.50
C ALA A 60 -5.18 -2.44 -6.90
N LEU A 61 -4.76 -2.06 -5.70
CA LEU A 61 -5.40 -1.00 -4.94
C LEU A 61 -4.55 0.26 -5.04
N ALA A 62 -5.10 1.30 -5.66
CA ALA A 62 -4.42 2.59 -5.73
C ALA A 62 -4.62 3.34 -4.42
N LEU A 63 -3.56 3.97 -3.95
CA LEU A 63 -3.58 4.68 -2.68
C LEU A 63 -3.59 6.17 -2.93
N ALA A 64 -4.43 6.89 -2.19
CA ALA A 64 -4.51 8.34 -2.32
C ALA A 64 -3.37 9.06 -1.62
N TRP A 65 -2.66 8.36 -0.75
CA TRP A 65 -1.59 8.93 0.04
C TRP A 65 -0.39 7.98 0.05
N PRO A 66 0.83 8.47 -0.10
CA PRO A 66 1.98 7.55 -0.15
C PRO A 66 2.24 6.89 1.19
N VAL A 67 2.74 5.68 1.11
CA VAL A 67 3.06 4.87 2.28
C VAL A 67 4.53 4.49 2.24
N LYS A 68 5.00 3.88 3.33
CA LYS A 68 6.37 3.39 3.46
C LYS A 68 6.36 1.86 3.32
N PRO A 69 6.53 1.33 2.12
CA PRO A 69 6.39 -0.12 1.91
C PRO A 69 7.34 -0.95 2.76
N GLU A 70 8.53 -0.42 3.03
CA GLU A 70 9.54 -1.17 3.78
C GLU A 70 9.15 -1.39 5.23
N LYS A 71 8.13 -0.68 5.71
CA LYS A 71 7.66 -0.82 7.09
C LYS A 71 6.31 -1.50 7.17
N ALA A 72 5.87 -2.11 6.09
CA ALA A 72 4.57 -2.79 6.06
C ALA A 72 4.62 -4.09 6.83
N GLU A 73 3.50 -4.43 7.44
CA GLU A 73 3.32 -5.71 8.11
C GLU A 73 2.05 -6.34 7.59
N ALA A 74 2.07 -7.66 7.47
CA ALA A 74 0.90 -8.37 6.96
C ALA A 74 0.70 -9.62 7.82
N ILE A 75 -0.56 -9.84 8.19
CA ILE A 75 -0.95 -11.00 8.99
C ILE A 75 -2.14 -11.64 8.31
N TYR A 76 -2.09 -12.97 8.18
CA TYR A 76 -3.17 -13.72 7.55
C TYR A 76 -3.75 -14.69 8.57
N GLU A 77 -5.03 -14.54 8.83
CA GLU A 77 -5.73 -15.33 9.85
C GLU A 77 -7.15 -15.57 9.43
N HIS A 78 -7.58 -16.82 9.46
CA HIS A 78 -9.00 -17.15 9.21
C HIS A 78 -9.52 -16.60 7.90
N GLY A 79 -8.68 -16.66 6.86
CA GLY A 79 -9.09 -16.18 5.54
C GLY A 79 -9.03 -14.68 5.35
N LEU A 80 -8.57 -13.94 6.35
CA LEU A 80 -8.47 -12.48 6.27
C LEU A 80 -7.02 -12.07 6.29
N LEU A 81 -6.60 -11.38 5.25
CA LEU A 81 -5.24 -10.83 5.16
C LEU A 81 -5.30 -9.36 5.55
N ARG A 82 -4.63 -9.02 6.64
CA ARG A 82 -4.59 -7.65 7.15
C ARG A 82 -3.20 -7.09 6.92
N ILE A 83 -3.15 -5.95 6.26
CA ILE A 83 -1.91 -5.26 5.95
C ILE A 83 -1.95 -3.91 6.66
N GLU A 84 -0.87 -3.58 7.37
CA GLU A 84 -0.71 -2.28 8.00
C GLU A 84 0.57 -1.67 7.50
N VAL A 85 0.48 -0.45 6.99
CA VAL A 85 1.65 0.22 6.45
C VAL A 85 1.59 1.70 6.84
N PRO A 86 2.69 2.23 7.41
CA PRO A 86 2.70 3.64 7.82
C PRO A 86 2.62 4.57 6.62
N PHE A 87 1.95 5.69 6.81
CA PHE A 87 1.93 6.72 5.79
C PHE A 87 3.28 7.42 5.74
N LYS A 88 3.66 7.79 4.54
CA LYS A 88 4.86 8.60 4.34
C LYS A 88 4.49 10.06 4.57
N ASP A 89 5.32 10.76 5.34
CA ASP A 89 5.16 12.19 5.49
C ASP A 89 5.54 12.83 4.15
N PRO A 90 4.62 13.55 3.49
CA PRO A 90 4.95 14.16 2.20
C PRO A 90 6.12 15.11 2.27
N MET A 91 6.40 15.64 3.46
CA MET A 91 7.51 16.57 3.63
C MET A 91 8.81 15.88 4.06
N GLU A 92 8.76 14.55 4.20
CA GLU A 92 9.90 13.79 4.73
C GLU A 92 11.14 13.94 3.86
N ASP A 93 10.95 14.01 2.55
CA ASP A 93 12.05 14.14 1.60
C ASP A 93 12.15 15.53 1.02
N ALA A 94 11.48 16.50 1.63
CA ALA A 94 11.51 17.85 1.12
C ALA A 94 12.89 18.46 1.32
N VAL A 95 13.35 19.17 0.30
CA VAL A 95 14.63 19.85 0.34
C VAL A 95 14.35 21.34 0.47
N LYS A 96 14.95 21.95 1.48
CA LYS A 96 14.82 23.38 1.63
C LYS A 96 15.72 24.06 0.62
N VAL A 97 15.13 24.91 -0.20
CA VAL A 97 15.86 25.60 -1.26
C VAL A 97 16.13 27.03 -0.82
N ALA A 98 17.39 27.42 -0.92
CA ALA A 98 17.76 28.79 -0.58
C ALA A 98 17.24 29.73 -1.67
N VAL A 99 16.67 30.84 -1.25
CA VAL A 99 16.13 31.85 -2.18
C VAL A 99 17.13 32.97 -2.28
N LYS A 100 17.51 33.28 -3.50
CA LYS A 100 18.43 34.38 -3.75
C LYS A 100 17.68 35.50 -4.44
N ALA A 101 18.04 36.72 -4.07
CA ALA A 101 17.52 37.88 -4.74
C ALA A 101 18.12 37.95 -6.15
N SER A 102 17.32 38.33 -7.10
CA SER A 102 17.77 38.44 -8.49
C SER A 102 18.32 39.85 -8.73
N GLY A 103 19.36 39.93 -9.59
CA GLY A 103 19.90 41.20 -9.98
C GLY A 103 20.78 41.84 -8.93
N PRO A 104 21.06 43.15 -9.08
CA PRO A 104 21.87 43.84 -8.06
C PRO A 104 21.23 43.70 -6.72
N ASP A 105 22.07 43.60 -5.72
CA ASP A 105 21.59 43.44 -4.36
C ASP A 105 20.99 44.77 -3.88
N ILE A 106 19.68 44.80 -3.89
CA ILE A 106 18.97 45.97 -3.40
C ILE A 106 18.49 45.63 -2.01
N LYS A 107 18.97 46.39 -1.07
CA LYS A 107 18.54 46.16 0.30
C LYS A 107 17.13 46.63 0.45
N ALA A 108 16.27 45.73 0.70
CA ALA A 108 14.89 46.08 1.02
C ALA A 108 14.79 46.14 2.52
N GLU A 109 14.61 47.28 3.03
CA GLU A 109 14.58 47.43 4.48
C GLU A 109 13.20 47.44 5.01
#